data_5b742e0734a86e9fbf0820e2f0d261cd
#
_entry.id   5b742e0734a86e9fbf0820e2f0d261cd
#
_cell.length_a   1.000
_cell.length_b   1.000
_cell.length_c   1.000
_cell.angle_alpha   90.00
_cell.angle_beta   90.00
_cell.angle_gamma   90.00
#
_symmetry.space_group_name_H-M   'P 1'
#
loop_
_entity.id
_entity.type
_entity.pdbx_description
1 polymer ?
#
loop_
_entity_poly.entity_id
_entity_poly.type
_entity_poly.pdbx_seq_one_letter_code
_entity_poly.pdbx_strand_id
1 'polypeptide(L)'
;MRQEAITSPMNNPMSSYTIQSLLAVPSRVEKHIRKQLLGEYLHVGQTYLITHDSEMVTAAIVTQYFAALEELIAGKPFAYVLGKQSFWQHEFLVNQHTLIPRPDTERLIEAVLNHHKNSLSKPMNILDLGTGSGCIAITLADEFENSSVSAVDKSPEALKVAAQNAKRLGVNNIAFFEGSWYEPFMTVNADESNKFDIIVSNPPYIDPNDPHLAGLTDEPISALIADNKGMSDICHIVKTAPQFLQPHGLLAIEHGYDQGEQVRGVFLSNGFGDVITVKDYGHNDRVTLGVLN
;
A
#
# COMPACT_ATOMS: atom_id res chain seq x y z
N MET A 1 32.85 11.98 -20.60
CA MET A 1 32.58 12.39 -19.22
C MET A 1 33.05 11.27 -18.31
N ARG A 2 33.98 11.55 -17.39
CA ARG A 2 34.58 10.54 -16.51
C ARG A 2 33.52 10.01 -15.56
N GLN A 3 33.33 8.67 -15.55
CA GLN A 3 32.61 7.99 -14.46
C GLN A 3 33.43 8.18 -13.19
N GLU A 4 33.04 9.12 -12.35
CA GLU A 4 33.48 9.14 -10.96
C GLU A 4 32.76 7.97 -10.25
N ALA A 5 33.48 6.85 -10.16
CA ALA A 5 33.08 5.74 -9.32
C ALA A 5 32.95 6.26 -7.88
N ILE A 6 31.84 5.91 -7.22
CA ILE A 6 31.71 6.07 -5.79
C ILE A 6 32.88 5.27 -5.20
N THR A 7 33.80 5.97 -4.54
CA THR A 7 34.81 5.28 -3.74
C THR A 7 34.08 4.68 -2.54
N SER A 8 33.63 3.43 -2.70
CA SER A 8 33.06 2.64 -1.62
C SER A 8 34.04 2.65 -0.44
N PRO A 9 33.59 2.94 0.77
CA PRO A 9 34.45 2.93 1.96
C PRO A 9 34.98 1.54 2.32
N MET A 10 34.62 0.50 1.58
CA MET A 10 35.17 -0.84 1.74
C MET A 10 36.72 -0.89 1.63
N ASN A 11 37.34 0.16 1.07
CA ASN A 11 38.81 0.26 0.98
C ASN A 11 39.48 0.89 2.19
N ASN A 12 38.72 1.36 3.21
CA ASN A 12 39.31 1.87 4.45
C ASN A 12 38.41 1.59 5.68
N PRO A 13 38.50 0.39 6.29
CA PRO A 13 37.62 -0.02 7.39
C PRO A 13 37.80 0.78 8.69
N MET A 14 38.69 1.78 8.73
CA MET A 14 38.96 2.64 9.91
C MET A 14 38.48 4.09 9.75
N SER A 15 37.69 4.42 8.72
CA SER A 15 37.15 5.79 8.61
C SER A 15 36.02 5.97 9.61
N SER A 16 36.26 6.79 10.62
CA SER A 16 35.20 7.23 11.54
C SER A 16 34.43 8.39 10.90
N TYR A 17 33.10 8.26 10.78
CA TYR A 17 32.23 9.27 10.21
C TYR A 17 31.43 9.97 11.29
N THR A 18 31.34 11.29 11.22
CA THR A 18 30.28 12.07 11.87
C THR A 18 29.05 12.10 10.97
N ILE A 19 27.89 12.48 11.52
CA ILE A 19 26.66 12.70 10.74
C ILE A 19 26.93 13.65 9.57
N GLN A 20 27.61 14.79 9.82
CA GLN A 20 27.96 15.78 8.81
C GLN A 20 28.86 15.18 7.72
N SER A 21 29.94 14.51 8.11
CA SER A 21 30.90 13.96 7.15
C SER A 21 30.28 12.86 6.28
N LEU A 22 29.40 12.02 6.85
CA LEU A 22 28.69 10.97 6.13
C LEU A 22 27.71 11.55 5.10
N LEU A 23 26.97 12.59 5.46
CA LEU A 23 26.07 13.31 4.55
C LEU A 23 26.81 14.18 3.52
N ALA A 24 28.08 14.49 3.74
CA ALA A 24 28.92 15.23 2.81
C ALA A 24 29.56 14.35 1.72
N VAL A 25 29.55 13.02 1.88
CA VAL A 25 30.06 12.09 0.85
C VAL A 25 29.31 12.32 -0.47
N PRO A 26 30.00 12.52 -1.61
CA PRO A 26 29.35 12.65 -2.91
C PRO A 26 28.49 11.42 -3.25
N SER A 27 27.28 11.63 -3.73
CA SER A 27 26.37 10.54 -4.14
C SER A 27 25.40 11.06 -5.22
N ARG A 28 24.92 10.13 -6.05
CA ARG A 28 23.83 10.38 -7.01
C ARG A 28 22.45 10.44 -6.33
N VAL A 29 22.33 9.92 -5.11
CA VAL A 29 21.10 10.00 -4.31
C VAL A 29 20.98 11.41 -3.75
N GLU A 30 19.81 12.01 -3.91
CA GLU A 30 19.52 13.38 -3.45
C GLU A 30 19.74 13.55 -1.93
N LYS A 31 20.19 14.72 -1.53
CA LYS A 31 20.58 14.99 -0.14
C LYS A 31 19.43 14.79 0.86
N HIS A 32 18.19 15.11 0.48
CA HIS A 32 17.05 14.93 1.37
C HIS A 32 16.72 13.44 1.60
N ILE A 33 16.83 12.60 0.55
CA ILE A 33 16.68 11.13 0.66
C ILE A 33 17.76 10.56 1.57
N ARG A 34 19.02 11.00 1.42
CA ARG A 34 20.14 10.56 2.24
C ARG A 34 19.98 10.94 3.72
N LYS A 35 19.43 12.13 4.00
CA LYS A 35 19.09 12.55 5.37
C LYS A 35 17.99 11.69 5.96
N GLN A 36 16.94 11.41 5.17
CA GLN A 36 15.86 10.55 5.62
C GLN A 36 16.38 9.15 5.91
N LEU A 37 17.15 8.55 5.02
CA LEU A 37 17.77 7.24 5.20
C LEU A 37 18.62 7.16 6.48
N LEU A 38 19.48 8.16 6.69
CA LEU A 38 20.35 8.19 7.88
C LEU A 38 19.52 8.38 9.16
N GLY A 39 18.47 9.21 9.11
CA GLY A 39 17.54 9.39 10.23
C GLY A 39 16.82 8.09 10.61
N GLU A 40 16.40 7.30 9.63
CA GLU A 40 15.79 5.98 9.86
C GLU A 40 16.77 5.01 10.56
N TYR A 41 18.02 4.92 10.11
CA TYR A 41 19.01 4.04 10.71
C TYR A 41 19.48 4.48 12.10
N LEU A 42 19.48 5.78 12.36
CA LEU A 42 19.80 6.34 13.68
C LEU A 42 18.58 6.40 14.61
N HIS A 43 17.36 6.14 14.09
CA HIS A 43 16.09 6.35 14.80
C HIS A 43 15.91 7.77 15.33
N VAL A 44 16.26 8.77 14.52
CA VAL A 44 16.20 10.20 14.88
C VAL A 44 15.53 11.04 13.80
N GLY A 45 14.92 12.15 14.20
CA GLY A 45 14.32 13.11 13.28
C GLY A 45 15.36 14.01 12.58
N GLN A 46 14.93 14.71 11.52
CA GLN A 46 15.81 15.60 10.75
C GLN A 46 16.44 16.72 11.57
N THR A 47 15.74 17.25 12.58
CA THR A 47 16.26 18.28 13.48
C THR A 47 17.48 17.78 14.23
N TYR A 48 17.44 16.52 14.70
CA TYR A 48 18.57 15.90 15.39
C TYR A 48 19.81 15.85 14.50
N LEU A 49 19.66 15.43 13.23
CA LEU A 49 20.76 15.37 12.27
C LEU A 49 21.44 16.72 12.02
N ILE A 50 20.71 17.83 12.24
CA ILE A 50 21.25 19.19 12.09
C ILE A 50 21.95 19.65 13.36
N THR A 51 21.37 19.37 14.54
CA THR A 51 21.88 19.87 15.82
C THR A 51 23.01 19.02 16.40
N HIS A 52 23.14 17.76 15.92
CA HIS A 52 24.16 16.80 16.38
C HIS A 52 25.07 16.33 15.22
N ASP A 53 25.32 17.21 14.26
CA ASP A 53 26.04 16.92 13.03
C ASP A 53 27.49 16.42 13.24
N SER A 54 28.11 16.79 14.37
CA SER A 54 29.44 16.34 14.83
C SER A 54 29.45 14.99 15.55
N GLU A 55 28.26 14.40 15.81
CA GLU A 55 28.18 13.12 16.49
C GLU A 55 28.70 11.98 15.60
N MET A 56 29.41 11.05 16.23
CA MET A 56 30.03 9.90 15.57
C MET A 56 28.96 8.83 15.24
N VAL A 57 28.96 8.36 14.00
CA VAL A 57 28.11 7.27 13.54
C VAL A 57 28.85 5.94 13.67
N THR A 58 28.18 4.92 14.23
CA THR A 58 28.79 3.60 14.41
C THR A 58 29.14 2.95 13.06
N ALA A 59 30.20 2.15 13.02
CA ALA A 59 30.64 1.47 11.82
C ALA A 59 29.54 0.57 11.19
N ALA A 60 28.69 -0.03 12.01
CA ALA A 60 27.56 -0.84 11.56
C ALA A 60 26.56 0.00 10.75
N ILE A 61 26.14 1.16 11.27
CA ILE A 61 25.23 2.08 10.59
C ILE A 61 25.88 2.65 9.32
N VAL A 62 27.17 3.00 9.36
CA VAL A 62 27.90 3.47 8.19
C VAL A 62 27.85 2.42 7.06
N THR A 63 28.10 1.14 7.40
CA THR A 63 28.06 0.04 6.42
C THR A 63 26.65 -0.13 5.82
N GLN A 64 25.61 -0.14 6.67
CA GLN A 64 24.21 -0.24 6.23
C GLN A 64 23.82 0.95 5.34
N TYR A 65 24.21 2.15 5.72
CA TYR A 65 23.92 3.37 4.97
C TYR A 65 24.52 3.35 3.57
N PHE A 66 25.78 2.94 3.40
CA PHE A 66 26.40 2.86 2.08
C PHE A 66 25.79 1.73 1.23
N ALA A 67 25.50 0.57 1.81
CA ALA A 67 24.81 -0.50 1.11
C ALA A 67 23.44 -0.05 0.59
N ALA A 68 22.67 0.64 1.41
CA ALA A 68 21.38 1.20 1.03
C ALA A 68 21.51 2.28 -0.07
N LEU A 69 22.56 3.11 -0.04
CA LEU A 69 22.81 4.07 -1.13
C LEU A 69 23.10 3.36 -2.45
N GLU A 70 23.82 2.24 -2.45
CA GLU A 70 24.08 1.45 -3.66
C GLU A 70 22.77 0.89 -4.23
N GLU A 71 21.86 0.36 -3.38
CA GLU A 71 20.56 -0.12 -3.81
C GLU A 71 19.69 1.02 -4.41
N LEU A 72 19.68 2.19 -3.78
CA LEU A 72 18.96 3.37 -4.30
C LEU A 72 19.53 3.86 -5.64
N ILE A 73 20.85 3.82 -5.82
CA ILE A 73 21.51 4.18 -7.09
C ILE A 73 21.18 3.17 -8.19
N ALA A 74 20.99 1.90 -7.81
CA ALA A 74 20.54 0.85 -8.73
C ALA A 74 19.05 1.00 -9.13
N GLY A 75 18.30 1.93 -8.50
CA GLY A 75 16.91 2.23 -8.82
C GLY A 75 15.88 1.64 -7.86
N LYS A 76 16.32 0.84 -6.85
CA LYS A 76 15.39 0.20 -5.91
C LYS A 76 14.59 1.27 -5.14
N PRO A 77 13.25 1.15 -5.04
CA PRO A 77 12.41 2.07 -4.30
C PRO A 77 12.84 2.24 -2.85
N PHE A 78 12.77 3.48 -2.34
CA PHE A 78 13.19 3.83 -0.98
C PHE A 78 12.49 2.97 0.10
N ALA A 79 11.18 2.73 -0.07
CA ALA A 79 10.42 1.89 0.84
C ALA A 79 10.94 0.44 0.89
N TYR A 80 11.39 -0.11 -0.25
CA TYR A 80 11.98 -1.46 -0.27
C TYR A 80 13.40 -1.52 0.30
N VAL A 81 14.16 -0.43 0.17
CA VAL A 81 15.48 -0.32 0.82
C VAL A 81 15.33 -0.29 2.34
N LEU A 82 14.32 0.42 2.85
CA LEU A 82 13.99 0.44 4.28
C LEU A 82 13.24 -0.82 4.75
N GLY A 83 12.59 -1.54 3.83
CA GLY A 83 11.71 -2.66 4.14
C GLY A 83 10.38 -2.26 4.77
N LYS A 84 10.02 -0.96 4.72
CA LYS A 84 8.83 -0.42 5.40
C LYS A 84 8.28 0.83 4.72
N GLN A 85 6.98 1.09 4.92
CA GLN A 85 6.25 2.27 4.44
C GLN A 85 5.19 2.68 5.45
N SER A 86 5.10 3.98 5.72
CA SER A 86 4.01 4.54 6.54
C SER A 86 2.71 4.57 5.74
N PHE A 87 1.62 4.20 6.36
CA PHE A 87 0.26 4.30 5.82
C PHE A 87 -0.72 4.46 6.99
N TRP A 88 -1.59 5.45 6.91
CA TRP A 88 -2.52 5.80 7.98
C TRP A 88 -1.76 6.05 9.30
N GLN A 89 -2.14 5.39 10.37
CA GLN A 89 -1.50 5.52 11.68
C GLN A 89 -0.39 4.51 11.93
N HIS A 90 -0.05 3.67 10.94
CA HIS A 90 0.86 2.54 11.08
C HIS A 90 2.06 2.62 10.13
N GLU A 91 3.06 1.81 10.43
CA GLU A 91 4.18 1.53 9.55
C GLU A 91 4.10 0.07 9.10
N PHE A 92 3.98 -0.18 7.79
CA PHE A 92 3.84 -1.49 7.20
C PHE A 92 5.16 -2.00 6.64
N LEU A 93 5.49 -3.26 6.90
CA LEU A 93 6.57 -3.95 6.19
C LEU A 93 6.16 -4.10 4.72
N VAL A 94 7.12 -3.86 3.83
CA VAL A 94 6.95 -4.00 2.38
C VAL A 94 8.19 -4.63 1.77
N ASN A 95 8.00 -5.33 0.66
CA ASN A 95 9.07 -5.90 -0.15
C ASN A 95 8.62 -6.03 -1.60
N GLN A 96 9.45 -6.60 -2.46
CA GLN A 96 9.20 -6.81 -3.89
C GLN A 96 7.93 -7.63 -4.24
N HIS A 97 7.24 -8.20 -3.25
CA HIS A 97 6.01 -8.98 -3.45
C HIS A 97 4.74 -8.18 -3.16
N THR A 98 4.87 -6.95 -2.66
CA THR A 98 3.72 -6.10 -2.29
C THR A 98 3.80 -4.74 -2.97
N LEU A 99 2.66 -4.21 -3.38
CA LEU A 99 2.58 -2.79 -3.75
C LEU A 99 3.01 -1.94 -2.55
N ILE A 100 3.79 -0.90 -2.80
CA ILE A 100 4.13 0.09 -1.76
C ILE A 100 2.85 0.90 -1.45
N PRO A 101 2.35 0.93 -0.21
CA PRO A 101 1.17 1.72 0.15
C PRO A 101 1.30 3.18 -0.29
N ARG A 102 0.26 3.72 -0.94
CA ARG A 102 0.23 5.08 -1.45
C ARG A 102 -0.61 5.99 -0.54
N PRO A 103 -0.23 7.25 -0.35
CA PRO A 103 -1.05 8.21 0.41
C PRO A 103 -2.47 8.37 -0.15
N ASP A 104 -2.63 8.29 -1.48
CA ASP A 104 -3.94 8.39 -2.13
C ASP A 104 -4.89 7.26 -1.72
N THR A 105 -4.37 6.08 -1.41
CA THR A 105 -5.15 4.94 -0.91
C THR A 105 -5.77 5.20 0.47
N GLU A 106 -5.22 6.14 1.25
CA GLU A 106 -5.84 6.56 2.52
C GLU A 106 -7.24 7.17 2.30
N ARG A 107 -7.50 7.71 1.10
CA ARG A 107 -8.83 8.21 0.73
C ARG A 107 -9.89 7.09 0.69
N LEU A 108 -9.49 5.86 0.39
CA LEU A 108 -10.38 4.69 0.47
C LEU A 108 -10.79 4.45 1.94
N ILE A 109 -9.83 4.46 2.85
CA ILE A 109 -10.10 4.30 4.30
C ILE A 109 -11.02 5.41 4.78
N GLU A 110 -10.68 6.69 4.51
CA GLU A 110 -11.50 7.83 4.90
C GLU A 110 -12.94 7.75 4.37
N ALA A 111 -13.11 7.33 3.11
CA ALA A 111 -14.42 7.21 2.49
C ALA A 111 -15.29 6.15 3.18
N VAL A 112 -14.72 4.98 3.50
CA VAL A 112 -15.39 3.91 4.25
C VAL A 112 -15.75 4.36 5.65
N LEU A 113 -14.82 4.96 6.39
CA LEU A 113 -15.05 5.48 7.75
C LEU A 113 -16.13 6.57 7.77
N ASN A 114 -16.11 7.50 6.82
CA ASN A 114 -17.11 8.56 6.70
C ASN A 114 -18.51 7.99 6.41
N HIS A 115 -18.62 6.96 5.56
CA HIS A 115 -19.90 6.29 5.30
C HIS A 115 -20.45 5.63 6.57
N HIS A 116 -19.59 4.99 7.35
CA HIS A 116 -19.96 4.25 8.56
C HIS A 116 -19.76 5.01 9.88
N LYS A 117 -19.55 6.34 9.87
CA LYS A 117 -19.21 7.17 11.05
C LYS A 117 -20.11 6.97 12.27
N ASN A 118 -21.36 6.55 12.08
CA ASN A 118 -22.33 6.31 13.16
C ASN A 118 -22.42 4.81 13.56
N SER A 119 -21.61 3.94 12.98
CA SER A 119 -21.71 2.49 13.17
C SER A 119 -20.35 1.79 13.29
N LEU A 120 -19.24 2.51 13.53
CA LEU A 120 -17.89 1.94 13.68
C LEU A 120 -17.81 0.89 14.79
N SER A 121 -18.61 1.02 15.86
CA SER A 121 -18.66 0.06 16.96
C SER A 121 -19.55 -1.18 16.71
N LYS A 122 -20.29 -1.20 15.60
CA LYS A 122 -21.12 -2.36 15.26
C LYS A 122 -20.24 -3.45 14.65
N PRO A 123 -20.50 -4.72 14.98
CA PRO A 123 -19.82 -5.82 14.30
C PRO A 123 -20.23 -5.86 12.82
N MET A 124 -19.25 -5.97 11.95
CA MET A 124 -19.40 -6.03 10.49
C MET A 124 -18.47 -7.11 9.92
N ASN A 125 -18.84 -7.67 8.78
CA ASN A 125 -17.98 -8.50 7.97
C ASN A 125 -17.39 -7.65 6.83
N ILE A 126 -16.08 -7.51 6.80
CA ILE A 126 -15.35 -6.67 5.85
C ILE A 126 -14.48 -7.56 4.97
N LEU A 127 -14.44 -7.28 3.67
CA LEU A 127 -13.58 -7.99 2.70
C LEU A 127 -12.66 -7.00 1.99
N ASP A 128 -11.37 -7.28 2.01
CA ASP A 128 -10.34 -6.58 1.22
C ASP A 128 -9.84 -7.50 0.11
N LEU A 129 -10.01 -7.09 -1.14
CA LEU A 129 -9.63 -7.83 -2.33
C LEU A 129 -8.34 -7.29 -2.94
N GLY A 130 -7.29 -8.13 -3.02
CA GLY A 130 -5.95 -7.73 -3.45
C GLY A 130 -5.19 -7.02 -2.33
N THR A 131 -5.15 -7.64 -1.15
CA THR A 131 -4.69 -6.98 0.09
C THR A 131 -3.21 -6.55 0.10
N GLY A 132 -2.36 -7.16 -0.73
CA GLY A 132 -0.93 -6.83 -0.83
C GLY A 132 -0.20 -6.91 0.51
N SER A 133 0.28 -5.78 1.01
CA SER A 133 0.94 -5.68 2.33
C SER A 133 -0.04 -5.78 3.52
N GLY A 134 -1.34 -5.82 3.26
CA GLY A 134 -2.39 -5.79 4.26
C GLY A 134 -2.75 -4.38 4.74
N CYS A 135 -2.23 -3.32 4.12
CA CYS A 135 -2.39 -1.96 4.64
C CYS A 135 -3.85 -1.52 4.74
N ILE A 136 -4.71 -1.84 3.77
CA ILE A 136 -6.14 -1.53 3.81
C ILE A 136 -6.84 -2.41 4.85
N ALA A 137 -6.71 -3.73 4.73
CA ALA A 137 -7.39 -4.71 5.59
C ALA A 137 -7.05 -4.51 7.08
N ILE A 138 -5.76 -4.33 7.41
CA ILE A 138 -5.29 -4.17 8.78
C ILE A 138 -5.76 -2.83 9.36
N THR A 139 -5.71 -1.74 8.56
CA THR A 139 -6.23 -0.44 8.98
C THR A 139 -7.74 -0.50 9.26
N LEU A 140 -8.53 -1.15 8.38
CA LEU A 140 -9.95 -1.33 8.63
C LEU A 140 -10.23 -2.24 9.83
N ALA A 141 -9.42 -3.26 10.06
CA ALA A 141 -9.55 -4.13 11.23
C ALA A 141 -9.27 -3.40 12.55
N ASP A 142 -8.36 -2.43 12.55
CA ASP A 142 -8.05 -1.57 13.69
C ASP A 142 -9.16 -0.53 13.95
N GLU A 143 -9.66 0.12 12.90
CA GLU A 143 -10.72 1.14 13.00
C GLU A 143 -12.11 0.53 13.33
N PHE A 144 -12.36 -0.73 12.94
CA PHE A 144 -13.59 -1.47 13.21
C PHE A 144 -13.31 -2.63 14.18
N GLU A 145 -12.92 -2.32 15.42
CA GLU A 145 -12.43 -3.28 16.42
C GLU A 145 -13.36 -4.48 16.68
N ASN A 146 -14.70 -4.29 16.54
CA ASN A 146 -15.69 -5.34 16.76
C ASN A 146 -16.04 -6.14 15.50
N SER A 147 -15.39 -5.86 14.37
CA SER A 147 -15.68 -6.46 13.07
C SER A 147 -14.73 -7.62 12.77
N SER A 148 -15.09 -8.43 11.79
CA SER A 148 -14.25 -9.49 11.24
C SER A 148 -13.79 -9.07 9.84
N VAL A 149 -12.48 -9.07 9.58
CA VAL A 149 -11.92 -8.71 8.29
C VAL A 149 -11.40 -9.96 7.59
N SER A 150 -11.79 -10.15 6.34
CA SER A 150 -11.21 -11.14 5.43
C SER A 150 -10.35 -10.41 4.40
N ALA A 151 -9.12 -10.86 4.21
CA ALA A 151 -8.16 -10.27 3.28
C ALA A 151 -7.72 -11.33 2.26
N VAL A 152 -7.89 -11.03 0.97
CA VAL A 152 -7.59 -11.96 -0.12
C VAL A 152 -6.44 -11.42 -0.97
N ASP A 153 -5.50 -12.28 -1.33
CA ASP A 153 -4.50 -12.01 -2.36
C ASP A 153 -4.16 -13.30 -3.12
N LYS A 154 -3.86 -13.16 -4.41
CA LYS A 154 -3.41 -14.29 -5.23
C LYS A 154 -1.95 -14.66 -4.98
N SER A 155 -1.18 -13.77 -4.35
CA SER A 155 0.24 -13.97 -4.03
C SER A 155 0.41 -14.50 -2.60
N PRO A 156 0.82 -15.76 -2.43
CA PRO A 156 1.14 -16.28 -1.10
C PRO A 156 2.27 -15.51 -0.41
N GLU A 157 3.17 -14.90 -1.20
CA GLU A 157 4.27 -14.10 -0.66
C GLU A 157 3.76 -12.75 -0.12
N ALA A 158 2.79 -12.12 -0.79
CA ALA A 158 2.12 -10.93 -0.27
C ALA A 158 1.36 -11.23 1.03
N LEU A 159 0.63 -12.34 1.07
CA LEU A 159 -0.08 -12.78 2.29
C LEU A 159 0.84 -13.04 3.48
N LYS A 160 2.06 -13.53 3.25
CA LYS A 160 3.07 -13.67 4.32
C LYS A 160 3.45 -12.31 4.91
N VAL A 161 3.63 -11.29 4.05
CA VAL A 161 3.93 -9.92 4.49
C VAL A 161 2.74 -9.34 5.24
N ALA A 162 1.51 -9.49 4.73
CA ALA A 162 0.29 -9.02 5.39
C ALA A 162 0.09 -9.67 6.76
N ALA A 163 0.25 -10.98 6.86
CA ALA A 163 0.16 -11.70 8.14
C ALA A 163 1.24 -11.26 9.14
N GLN A 164 2.46 -10.99 8.66
CA GLN A 164 3.54 -10.45 9.50
C GLN A 164 3.21 -9.04 10.00
N ASN A 165 2.61 -8.19 9.15
CA ASN A 165 2.16 -6.86 9.52
C ASN A 165 1.05 -6.92 10.57
N ALA A 166 0.01 -7.72 10.38
CA ALA A 166 -1.08 -7.89 11.33
C ALA A 166 -0.55 -8.33 12.71
N LYS A 167 0.33 -9.35 12.73
CA LYS A 167 0.96 -9.82 13.96
C LYS A 167 1.78 -8.72 14.66
N ARG A 168 2.58 -7.96 13.90
CA ARG A 168 3.44 -6.89 14.43
C ARG A 168 2.63 -5.75 15.02
N LEU A 169 1.50 -5.43 14.40
CA LEU A 169 0.60 -4.34 14.82
C LEU A 169 -0.42 -4.80 15.88
N GLY A 170 -0.47 -6.11 16.20
CA GLY A 170 -1.37 -6.63 17.23
C GLY A 170 -2.82 -6.77 16.78
N VAL A 171 -3.10 -6.69 15.47
CA VAL A 171 -4.44 -6.82 14.90
C VAL A 171 -4.78 -8.30 14.74
N ASN A 172 -5.85 -8.76 15.43
CA ASN A 172 -6.19 -10.18 15.54
C ASN A 172 -7.55 -10.55 14.94
N ASN A 173 -8.37 -9.56 14.56
CA ASN A 173 -9.70 -9.74 13.97
C ASN A 173 -9.67 -9.81 12.43
N ILE A 174 -8.58 -10.35 11.88
CA ILE A 174 -8.33 -10.47 10.45
C ILE A 174 -7.95 -11.92 10.08
N ALA A 175 -8.47 -12.40 8.95
CA ALA A 175 -8.13 -13.69 8.34
C ALA A 175 -7.62 -13.48 6.90
N PHE A 176 -6.60 -14.25 6.51
CA PHE A 176 -5.96 -14.15 5.19
C PHE A 176 -6.30 -15.38 4.35
N PHE A 177 -6.65 -15.16 3.07
CA PHE A 177 -7.06 -16.20 2.13
C PHE A 177 -6.27 -16.07 0.83
N GLU A 178 -5.69 -17.17 0.36
CA GLU A 178 -5.06 -17.25 -0.95
C GLU A 178 -6.12 -17.50 -2.02
N GLY A 179 -6.14 -16.69 -3.07
CA GLY A 179 -7.06 -16.82 -4.19
C GLY A 179 -7.18 -15.54 -5.02
N SER A 180 -7.87 -15.65 -6.15
CA SER A 180 -8.16 -14.51 -7.01
C SER A 180 -9.55 -13.96 -6.67
N TRP A 181 -9.58 -12.71 -6.21
CA TRP A 181 -10.81 -11.98 -5.88
C TRP A 181 -11.72 -12.77 -4.93
N TYR A 182 -12.86 -13.23 -5.42
CA TYR A 182 -13.89 -13.92 -4.63
C TYR A 182 -13.74 -15.45 -4.57
N GLU A 183 -12.73 -16.02 -5.25
CA GLU A 183 -12.54 -17.48 -5.34
C GLU A 183 -12.60 -18.21 -3.99
N PRO A 184 -11.96 -17.71 -2.90
CA PRO A 184 -12.01 -18.41 -1.61
C PRO A 184 -13.42 -18.56 -1.04
N PHE A 185 -14.38 -17.76 -1.49
CA PHE A 185 -15.75 -17.72 -0.99
C PHE A 185 -16.79 -18.37 -1.93
N MET A 186 -16.39 -18.77 -3.16
CA MET A 186 -17.31 -19.35 -4.14
C MET A 186 -17.84 -20.73 -3.78
N THR A 187 -17.09 -21.50 -2.98
CA THR A 187 -17.45 -22.89 -2.58
C THR A 187 -18.23 -22.97 -1.28
N VAL A 188 -18.31 -21.90 -0.55
CA VAL A 188 -19.12 -21.80 0.66
C VAL A 188 -20.56 -21.61 0.21
N ASN A 189 -21.48 -22.52 0.62
CA ASN A 189 -22.91 -22.37 0.33
C ASN A 189 -23.31 -20.90 0.57
N ALA A 190 -24.01 -20.31 -0.40
CA ALA A 190 -24.47 -18.92 -0.35
C ALA A 190 -25.54 -18.73 0.76
N ASP A 191 -25.13 -18.97 2.00
CA ASP A 191 -25.92 -18.64 3.19
C ASP A 191 -25.69 -17.15 3.47
N GLU A 192 -26.74 -16.43 3.82
CA GLU A 192 -26.68 -14.97 4.12
C GLU A 192 -25.66 -14.64 5.22
N SER A 193 -25.33 -15.61 6.08
CA SER A 193 -24.31 -15.49 7.12
C SER A 193 -22.89 -15.27 6.60
N ASN A 194 -22.62 -15.56 5.31
CA ASN A 194 -21.30 -15.47 4.70
C ASN A 194 -21.12 -14.21 3.82
N LYS A 195 -22.08 -13.31 3.84
CA LYS A 195 -22.02 -12.05 3.09
C LYS A 195 -21.30 -10.96 3.87
N PHE A 196 -20.74 -10.01 3.14
CA PHE A 196 -19.95 -8.90 3.67
C PHE A 196 -20.81 -7.62 3.74
N ASP A 197 -20.63 -6.86 4.79
CA ASP A 197 -21.22 -5.51 4.95
C ASP A 197 -20.44 -4.48 4.13
N ILE A 198 -19.13 -4.70 4.00
CA ILE A 198 -18.21 -3.81 3.30
C ILE A 198 -17.26 -4.66 2.45
N ILE A 199 -17.14 -4.31 1.17
CA ILE A 199 -16.08 -4.83 0.28
C ILE A 199 -15.23 -3.66 -0.18
N VAL A 200 -13.92 -3.78 -0.05
CA VAL A 200 -12.94 -2.79 -0.52
C VAL A 200 -11.94 -3.42 -1.47
N SER A 201 -11.37 -2.63 -2.35
CA SER A 201 -10.25 -3.04 -3.18
C SER A 201 -9.45 -1.85 -3.70
N ASN A 202 -8.14 -2.00 -3.75
CA ASN A 202 -7.25 -1.23 -4.61
C ASN A 202 -6.71 -2.20 -5.68
N PRO A 203 -7.47 -2.50 -6.74
CA PRO A 203 -7.08 -3.46 -7.76
C PRO A 203 -6.04 -2.85 -8.72
N PRO A 204 -5.34 -3.64 -9.52
CA PRO A 204 -4.56 -3.12 -10.64
C PRO A 204 -5.47 -2.32 -11.58
N TYR A 205 -5.04 -1.13 -11.99
CA TYR A 205 -5.83 -0.24 -12.84
C TYR A 205 -5.01 0.51 -13.91
N ILE A 206 -3.73 0.16 -14.08
CA ILE A 206 -2.86 0.81 -15.08
C ILE A 206 -2.97 0.07 -16.42
N ASP A 207 -3.13 0.82 -17.52
CA ASP A 207 -3.08 0.26 -18.88
C ASP A 207 -1.68 -0.33 -19.14
N PRO A 208 -1.56 -1.54 -19.69
CA PRO A 208 -0.26 -2.13 -20.04
C PRO A 208 0.63 -1.24 -20.93
N ASN A 209 0.02 -0.31 -21.67
CA ASN A 209 0.73 0.63 -22.55
C ASN A 209 1.03 2.00 -21.91
N ASP A 210 0.72 2.17 -20.63
CA ASP A 210 0.95 3.45 -19.94
C ASP A 210 2.46 3.71 -19.78
N PRO A 211 2.98 4.87 -20.27
CA PRO A 211 4.39 5.21 -20.16
C PRO A 211 4.89 5.36 -18.71
N HIS A 212 4.02 5.59 -17.73
CA HIS A 212 4.39 5.69 -16.32
C HIS A 212 4.88 4.38 -15.72
N LEU A 213 4.56 3.24 -16.32
CA LEU A 213 5.04 1.92 -15.89
C LEU A 213 6.55 1.80 -15.88
N ALA A 214 7.25 2.55 -16.74
CA ALA A 214 8.72 2.55 -16.80
C ALA A 214 9.38 2.99 -15.47
N GLY A 215 8.67 3.70 -14.61
CA GLY A 215 9.14 4.12 -13.28
C GLY A 215 8.78 3.16 -12.13
N LEU A 216 8.05 2.08 -12.40
CA LEU A 216 7.50 1.17 -11.40
C LEU A 216 8.05 -0.28 -11.54
N THR A 217 9.24 -0.44 -12.13
CA THR A 217 9.81 -1.73 -12.54
C THR A 217 10.11 -2.69 -11.39
N ASP A 218 10.30 -2.17 -10.18
CA ASP A 218 10.63 -2.99 -8.99
C ASP A 218 9.39 -3.47 -8.23
N GLU A 219 8.22 -2.94 -8.55
CA GLU A 219 6.95 -3.36 -7.93
C GLU A 219 6.33 -4.52 -8.72
N PRO A 220 5.50 -5.38 -8.07
CA PRO A 220 4.89 -6.51 -8.76
C PRO A 220 4.00 -6.02 -9.91
N ILE A 221 4.33 -6.35 -11.15
CA ILE A 221 3.55 -5.98 -12.33
C ILE A 221 2.07 -6.37 -12.18
N SER A 222 1.83 -7.53 -11.57
CA SER A 222 0.47 -8.04 -11.33
C SER A 222 -0.34 -7.23 -10.32
N ALA A 223 0.28 -6.31 -9.59
CA ALA A 223 -0.39 -5.36 -8.69
C ALA A 223 -0.61 -3.98 -9.35
N LEU A 224 -0.10 -3.79 -10.57
CA LEU A 224 -0.15 -2.51 -11.28
C LEU A 224 -1.04 -2.56 -12.50
N ILE A 225 -0.90 -3.61 -13.34
CA ILE A 225 -1.46 -3.66 -14.70
C ILE A 225 -2.76 -4.46 -14.73
N ALA A 226 -3.76 -3.91 -15.39
CA ALA A 226 -4.97 -4.61 -15.78
C ALA A 226 -5.29 -4.38 -17.26
N ASP A 227 -5.86 -5.41 -17.91
CA ASP A 227 -6.33 -5.33 -19.29
C ASP A 227 -7.49 -4.33 -19.46
N ASN A 228 -7.90 -4.12 -20.71
CA ASN A 228 -9.02 -3.24 -21.05
C ASN A 228 -8.82 -1.82 -20.51
N LYS A 229 -7.63 -1.24 -20.75
CA LYS A 229 -7.25 0.09 -20.26
C LYS A 229 -7.33 0.20 -18.73
N GLY A 230 -6.89 -0.83 -18.02
CA GLY A 230 -6.90 -0.87 -16.57
C GLY A 230 -8.28 -1.19 -15.95
N MET A 231 -9.30 -1.52 -16.74
CA MET A 231 -10.68 -1.68 -16.25
C MET A 231 -11.09 -3.13 -15.99
N SER A 232 -10.32 -4.13 -16.44
CA SER A 232 -10.74 -5.54 -16.39
C SER A 232 -11.05 -6.01 -14.96
N ASP A 233 -10.15 -5.75 -14.04
CA ASP A 233 -10.27 -6.18 -12.66
C ASP A 233 -11.36 -5.40 -11.91
N ILE A 234 -11.43 -4.08 -12.09
CA ILE A 234 -12.52 -3.24 -11.58
C ILE A 234 -13.87 -3.76 -12.03
N CYS A 235 -14.03 -4.03 -13.34
CA CYS A 235 -15.27 -4.56 -13.89
C CYS A 235 -15.63 -5.94 -13.31
N HIS A 236 -14.65 -6.82 -13.14
CA HIS A 236 -14.85 -8.13 -12.54
C HIS A 236 -15.32 -8.02 -11.09
N ILE A 237 -14.63 -7.22 -10.29
CA ILE A 237 -14.96 -7.01 -8.88
C ILE A 237 -16.37 -6.44 -8.73
N VAL A 238 -16.70 -5.36 -9.45
CA VAL A 238 -18.01 -4.69 -9.32
C VAL A 238 -19.15 -5.60 -9.77
N LYS A 239 -19.00 -6.35 -10.89
CA LYS A 239 -20.03 -7.26 -11.39
C LYS A 239 -20.30 -8.44 -10.45
N THR A 240 -19.29 -8.89 -9.73
CA THR A 240 -19.38 -10.07 -8.87
C THR A 240 -19.80 -9.70 -7.43
N ALA A 241 -19.49 -8.48 -6.96
CA ALA A 241 -19.77 -8.02 -5.62
C ALA A 241 -21.20 -8.24 -5.11
N PRO A 242 -22.29 -8.07 -5.91
CA PRO A 242 -23.67 -8.28 -5.43
C PRO A 242 -23.95 -9.69 -4.90
N GLN A 243 -23.17 -10.70 -5.32
CA GLN A 243 -23.32 -12.07 -4.83
C GLN A 243 -22.78 -12.24 -3.42
N PHE A 244 -21.84 -11.38 -3.01
CA PHE A 244 -21.11 -11.46 -1.74
C PHE A 244 -21.43 -10.33 -0.75
N LEU A 245 -22.12 -9.26 -1.20
CA LEU A 245 -22.57 -8.18 -0.34
C LEU A 245 -23.91 -8.48 0.33
N GLN A 246 -24.04 -8.02 1.57
CA GLN A 246 -25.34 -7.89 2.23
C GLN A 246 -26.24 -6.87 1.46
N PRO A 247 -27.57 -6.97 1.56
CA PRO A 247 -28.44 -5.87 1.17
C PRO A 247 -28.00 -4.56 1.88
N HIS A 248 -27.88 -3.50 1.14
CA HIS A 248 -27.34 -2.21 1.57
C HIS A 248 -25.84 -2.24 1.98
N GLY A 249 -25.11 -3.27 1.60
CA GLY A 249 -23.66 -3.35 1.79
C GLY A 249 -22.92 -2.37 0.89
N LEU A 250 -21.76 -1.93 1.35
CA LEU A 250 -20.92 -0.94 0.69
C LEU A 250 -19.85 -1.63 -0.16
N LEU A 251 -19.70 -1.18 -1.40
CA LEU A 251 -18.51 -1.46 -2.22
C LEU A 251 -17.71 -0.16 -2.39
N ALA A 252 -16.40 -0.20 -2.14
CA ALA A 252 -15.49 0.92 -2.36
C ALA A 252 -14.24 0.47 -3.13
N ILE A 253 -13.96 1.13 -4.25
CA ILE A 253 -12.84 0.75 -5.15
C ILE A 253 -12.00 1.96 -5.49
N GLU A 254 -10.68 1.82 -5.32
CA GLU A 254 -9.69 2.76 -5.86
C GLU A 254 -9.53 2.53 -7.38
N HIS A 255 -9.28 3.60 -8.13
CA HIS A 255 -9.09 3.58 -9.57
C HIS A 255 -8.21 4.74 -10.08
N GLY A 256 -7.81 4.70 -11.33
CA GLY A 256 -7.07 5.76 -11.97
C GLY A 256 -7.87 7.07 -12.06
N TYR A 257 -7.17 8.19 -12.09
CA TYR A 257 -7.75 9.53 -12.04
C TYR A 257 -8.70 9.85 -13.21
N ASP A 258 -8.55 9.18 -14.32
CA ASP A 258 -9.34 9.35 -15.55
C ASP A 258 -10.44 8.28 -15.74
N GLN A 259 -10.53 7.32 -14.79
CA GLN A 259 -11.47 6.20 -14.88
C GLN A 259 -12.80 6.44 -14.13
N GLY A 260 -12.93 7.50 -13.33
CA GLY A 260 -14.04 7.71 -12.40
C GLY A 260 -15.44 7.65 -13.04
N GLU A 261 -15.65 8.25 -14.23
CA GLU A 261 -16.94 8.20 -14.95
C GLU A 261 -17.27 6.77 -15.36
N GLN A 262 -16.31 6.05 -15.92
CA GLN A 262 -16.50 4.67 -16.38
C GLN A 262 -16.77 3.74 -15.18
N VAL A 263 -16.06 3.90 -14.07
CA VAL A 263 -16.27 3.11 -12.85
C VAL A 263 -17.67 3.34 -12.29
N ARG A 264 -18.15 4.61 -12.17
CA ARG A 264 -19.53 4.91 -11.78
C ARG A 264 -20.56 4.21 -12.68
N GLY A 265 -20.32 4.23 -14.01
CA GLY A 265 -21.18 3.54 -14.96
C GLY A 265 -21.27 2.03 -14.70
N VAL A 266 -20.14 1.39 -14.36
CA VAL A 266 -20.09 -0.03 -14.01
C VAL A 266 -20.86 -0.30 -12.71
N PHE A 267 -20.72 0.53 -11.67
CA PHE A 267 -21.48 0.40 -10.42
C PHE A 267 -22.99 0.48 -10.68
N LEU A 268 -23.46 1.54 -11.35
CA LEU A 268 -24.89 1.77 -11.64
C LEU A 268 -25.49 0.60 -12.46
N SER A 269 -24.73 0.06 -13.41
CA SER A 269 -25.19 -1.06 -14.26
C SER A 269 -25.26 -2.40 -13.53
N ASN A 270 -24.70 -2.49 -12.30
CA ASN A 270 -24.68 -3.72 -11.51
C ASN A 270 -25.45 -3.61 -10.18
N GLY A 271 -26.44 -2.70 -10.11
CA GLY A 271 -27.41 -2.65 -9.01
C GLY A 271 -26.98 -1.80 -7.82
N PHE A 272 -25.89 -1.02 -7.93
CA PHE A 272 -25.49 -0.09 -6.89
C PHE A 272 -26.22 1.23 -7.01
N GLY A 273 -26.69 1.75 -5.87
CA GLY A 273 -27.20 3.11 -5.70
C GLY A 273 -26.21 3.99 -4.94
N ASP A 274 -26.58 5.26 -4.74
CA ASP A 274 -25.79 6.26 -4.02
C ASP A 274 -24.30 6.32 -4.48
N VAL A 275 -24.09 6.12 -5.77
CA VAL A 275 -22.75 6.01 -6.36
C VAL A 275 -22.07 7.37 -6.38
N ILE A 276 -20.98 7.49 -5.64
CA ILE A 276 -20.17 8.71 -5.56
C ILE A 276 -18.70 8.42 -5.83
N THR A 277 -17.98 9.41 -6.33
CA THR A 277 -16.51 9.35 -6.46
C THR A 277 -15.87 10.39 -5.55
N VAL A 278 -14.96 9.93 -4.70
CA VAL A 278 -14.15 10.75 -3.80
C VAL A 278 -12.83 11.08 -4.49
N LYS A 279 -12.39 12.33 -4.34
CA LYS A 279 -11.15 12.81 -4.91
C LYS A 279 -9.97 12.57 -3.97
N ASP A 280 -8.78 12.39 -4.57
CA ASP A 280 -7.51 12.40 -3.84
C ASP A 280 -7.14 13.82 -3.36
N TYR A 281 -6.02 13.95 -2.65
CA TYR A 281 -5.54 15.25 -2.18
C TYR A 281 -5.08 16.18 -3.30
N GLY A 282 -4.85 15.65 -4.51
CA GLY A 282 -4.58 16.39 -5.74
C GLY A 282 -5.83 16.83 -6.50
N HIS A 283 -7.02 16.58 -5.94
CA HIS A 283 -8.35 16.86 -6.54
C HIS A 283 -8.68 16.03 -7.79
N ASN A 284 -8.01 14.88 -8.00
CA ASN A 284 -8.35 13.92 -9.04
C ASN A 284 -9.34 12.87 -8.51
N ASP A 285 -10.18 12.33 -9.38
CA ASP A 285 -11.04 11.19 -9.03
C ASP A 285 -10.17 10.00 -8.59
N ARG A 286 -10.51 9.34 -7.47
CA ARG A 286 -9.66 8.29 -6.91
C ARG A 286 -10.42 7.09 -6.37
N VAL A 287 -11.50 7.28 -5.64
CA VAL A 287 -12.26 6.19 -5.02
C VAL A 287 -13.72 6.32 -5.37
N THR A 288 -14.31 5.29 -5.96
CA THR A 288 -15.76 5.21 -6.18
C THR A 288 -16.38 4.25 -5.19
N LEU A 289 -17.46 4.73 -4.54
CA LEU A 289 -18.29 3.96 -3.62
C LEU A 289 -19.70 3.83 -4.16
N GLY A 290 -20.37 2.73 -3.79
CA GLY A 290 -21.78 2.50 -4.07
C GLY A 290 -22.39 1.55 -3.06
N VAL A 291 -23.67 1.71 -2.77
CA VAL A 291 -24.45 0.86 -1.86
C VAL A 291 -25.29 -0.10 -2.70
N LEU A 292 -25.29 -1.38 -2.38
CA LEU A 292 -26.10 -2.38 -3.07
C LEU A 292 -27.58 -2.15 -2.73
N ASN A 293 -28.44 -2.00 -3.77
CA ASN A 293 -29.88 -1.76 -3.60
C ASN A 293 -30.65 -2.99 -3.13
#